data_d64838bc283a4401d311e9d317b9c39e
#
_entry.id   d64838bc283a4401d311e9d317b9c39e
#
_cell.length_a   1.000
_cell.length_b   1.000
_cell.length_c   1.000
_cell.angle_alpha   90.00
_cell.angle_beta   90.00
_cell.angle_gamma   90.00
#
_symmetry.space_group_name_H-M   'P 1'
#
loop_
_entity.id
_entity.type
_entity.pdbx_description
1 polymer ?
#
loop_
_entity_poly.entity_id
_entity_poly.type
_entity_poly.pdbx_seq_one_letter_code
_entity_poly.pdbx_strand_id
1 'polypeptide(L)'
;GLKRQIGLFGAVAILVGAVIGSGIFMTPGTVAASAKSFGPFMVAWILAGASGILCSLVYAELSPAMPKAGGPYVYITEAFGNGFGFVYGWSMTIGNYIPLVAMLATGFASNLAKLIPGITPVGIKMVASAVIIALMILNIRGTKLGSTIANIFTVGKLLALLLVIIG
;
A
#
# COMPACT_ATOMS: atom_id res chain seq x y z
N GLY A 1 5.03 -26.45 7.10
CA GLY A 1 5.85 -25.42 6.47
C GLY A 1 5.11 -24.77 5.31
N LEU A 2 5.32 -23.48 5.07
CA LEU A 2 4.73 -22.74 3.96
C LEU A 2 5.23 -23.33 2.62
N LYS A 3 4.31 -23.66 1.71
CA LYS A 3 4.67 -24.12 0.37
C LYS A 3 5.11 -22.93 -0.48
N ARG A 4 6.27 -23.02 -1.14
CA ARG A 4 6.70 -22.01 -2.13
C ARG A 4 5.82 -22.13 -3.37
N GLN A 5 4.91 -21.18 -3.57
CA GLN A 5 3.96 -21.14 -4.69
C GLN A 5 4.19 -19.98 -5.65
N ILE A 6 5.02 -19.00 -5.26
CA ILE A 6 5.25 -17.78 -6.03
C ILE A 6 6.70 -17.75 -6.47
N GLY A 7 6.93 -17.71 -7.79
CA GLY A 7 8.26 -17.50 -8.37
C GLY A 7 8.72 -16.05 -8.26
N LEU A 8 9.99 -15.79 -8.58
CA LEU A 8 10.60 -14.45 -8.52
C LEU A 8 9.79 -13.40 -9.29
N PHE A 9 9.38 -13.70 -10.51
CA PHE A 9 8.59 -12.77 -11.32
C PHE A 9 7.24 -12.43 -10.68
N GLY A 10 6.53 -13.43 -10.13
CA GLY A 10 5.28 -13.19 -9.41
C GLY A 10 5.47 -12.36 -8.15
N ALA A 11 6.54 -12.60 -7.39
CA ALA A 11 6.86 -11.81 -6.20
C ALA A 11 7.16 -10.35 -6.57
N VAL A 12 7.96 -10.11 -7.62
CA VAL A 12 8.26 -8.76 -8.12
C VAL A 12 6.99 -8.05 -8.60
N ALA A 13 6.13 -8.74 -9.35
CA ALA A 13 4.88 -8.16 -9.83
C ALA A 13 3.94 -7.73 -8.67
N ILE A 14 3.83 -8.55 -7.63
CA ILE A 14 3.06 -8.23 -6.42
C ILE A 14 3.65 -7.01 -5.70
N LEU A 15 4.98 -6.97 -5.54
CA LEU A 15 5.66 -5.84 -4.89
C LEU A 15 5.49 -4.54 -5.69
N VAL A 16 5.72 -4.56 -6.99
CA VAL A 16 5.50 -3.40 -7.88
C VAL A 16 4.04 -2.94 -7.80
N GLY A 17 3.09 -3.88 -7.85
CA GLY A 17 1.67 -3.57 -7.72
C GLY A 17 1.29 -2.97 -6.37
N ALA A 18 1.96 -3.35 -5.28
CA ALA A 18 1.73 -2.80 -3.95
C ALA A 18 2.38 -1.40 -3.78
N VAL A 19 3.58 -1.20 -4.31
CA VAL A 19 4.34 0.06 -4.21
C VAL A 19 3.72 1.15 -5.08
N ILE A 20 3.35 0.83 -6.32
CA ILE A 20 2.66 1.76 -7.23
C ILE A 20 1.20 1.87 -6.79
N GLY A 21 0.94 2.70 -5.80
CA GLY A 21 -0.38 3.03 -5.28
C GLY A 21 -0.92 4.37 -5.81
N SER A 22 -2.04 4.83 -5.26
CA SER A 22 -2.61 6.17 -5.55
C SER A 22 -1.67 7.32 -5.16
N GLY A 23 -0.71 7.08 -4.26
CA GLY A 23 0.26 8.07 -3.81
C GLY A 23 1.10 8.65 -4.94
N ILE A 24 1.48 7.86 -5.95
CA ILE A 24 2.29 8.36 -7.09
C ILE A 24 1.57 9.46 -7.88
N PHE A 25 0.24 9.45 -7.90
CA PHE A 25 -0.55 10.47 -8.60
C PHE A 25 -0.84 11.71 -7.74
N MET A 26 -0.84 11.59 -6.42
CA MET A 26 -1.24 12.65 -5.48
C MET A 26 -0.04 13.32 -4.80
N THR A 27 0.93 12.52 -4.35
CA THR A 27 2.06 12.99 -3.55
C THR A 27 2.99 13.96 -4.29
N PRO A 28 3.32 13.80 -5.59
CA PRO A 28 4.21 14.73 -6.28
C PRO A 28 3.69 16.16 -6.26
N GLY A 29 2.39 16.37 -6.47
CA GLY A 29 1.78 17.70 -6.44
C GLY A 29 1.87 18.37 -5.06
N THR A 30 1.61 17.64 -4.00
CA THR A 30 1.69 18.16 -2.63
C THR A 30 3.12 18.45 -2.20
N VAL A 31 4.07 17.58 -2.56
CA VAL A 31 5.51 17.80 -2.29
C VAL A 31 6.03 19.00 -3.09
N ALA A 32 5.65 19.14 -4.37
CA ALA A 32 6.03 20.28 -5.19
C ALA A 32 5.51 21.61 -4.61
N ALA A 33 4.24 21.63 -4.17
CA ALA A 33 3.64 22.80 -3.52
C ALA A 33 4.37 23.20 -2.23
N SER A 34 4.82 22.22 -1.45
CA SER A 34 5.56 22.45 -0.19
C SER A 34 7.02 22.84 -0.42
N ALA A 35 7.67 22.25 -1.41
CA ALA A 35 9.08 22.48 -1.73
C ALA A 35 9.35 23.85 -2.38
N LYS A 36 8.35 24.47 -3.01
CA LYS A 36 8.39 25.80 -3.66
C LYS A 36 9.44 25.95 -4.77
N SER A 37 10.35 25.02 -4.92
CA SER A 37 11.38 25.01 -5.96
C SER A 37 11.82 23.60 -6.33
N PHE A 38 12.44 23.45 -7.53
CA PHE A 38 12.83 22.15 -8.06
C PHE A 38 13.92 21.46 -7.23
N GLY A 39 14.88 22.19 -6.68
CA GLY A 39 15.99 21.64 -5.89
C GLY A 39 15.50 20.84 -4.65
N PRO A 40 14.83 21.48 -3.69
CA PRO A 40 14.26 20.79 -2.54
C PRO A 40 13.28 19.66 -2.88
N PHE A 41 12.50 19.83 -3.96
CA PHE A 41 11.63 18.77 -4.49
C PHE A 41 12.44 17.51 -4.85
N MET A 42 13.49 17.64 -5.65
CA MET A 42 14.33 16.52 -6.06
C MET A 42 15.09 15.91 -4.89
N VAL A 43 15.61 16.70 -3.98
CA VAL A 43 16.30 16.23 -2.77
C VAL A 43 15.36 15.37 -1.92
N ALA A 44 14.11 15.79 -1.72
CA ALA A 44 13.12 15.01 -0.97
C ALA A 44 12.89 13.64 -1.60
N TRP A 45 12.75 13.57 -2.93
CA TRP A 45 12.55 12.30 -3.65
C TRP A 45 13.79 11.39 -3.62
N ILE A 46 14.98 11.95 -3.78
CA ILE A 46 16.24 11.19 -3.71
C ILE A 46 16.44 10.61 -2.31
N LEU A 47 16.23 11.40 -1.26
CA LEU A 47 16.37 10.95 0.12
C LEU A 47 15.32 9.88 0.47
N ALA A 48 14.07 10.07 0.04
CA ALA A 48 13.02 9.07 0.24
C ALA A 48 13.34 7.76 -0.49
N GLY A 49 13.82 7.83 -1.73
CA GLY A 49 14.25 6.67 -2.50
C GLY A 49 15.43 5.94 -1.87
N ALA A 50 16.45 6.67 -1.45
CA ALA A 50 17.62 6.11 -0.75
C ALA A 50 17.22 5.42 0.55
N SER A 51 16.36 6.04 1.35
CA SER A 51 15.82 5.44 2.58
C SER A 51 15.05 4.16 2.29
N GLY A 52 14.23 4.15 1.23
CA GLY A 52 13.49 2.97 0.81
C GLY A 52 14.42 1.80 0.40
N ILE A 53 15.49 2.09 -0.32
CA ILE A 53 16.51 1.08 -0.71
C ILE A 53 17.18 0.51 0.54
N LEU A 54 17.64 1.36 1.47
CA LEU A 54 18.28 0.92 2.71
C LEU A 54 17.36 0.03 3.55
N CYS A 55 16.09 0.42 3.72
CA CYS A 55 15.10 -0.42 4.40
C CYS A 55 14.89 -1.76 3.68
N SER A 56 14.84 -1.76 2.36
CA SER A 56 14.65 -2.98 1.57
C SER A 56 15.83 -3.95 1.72
N LEU A 57 17.07 -3.46 1.81
CA LEU A 57 18.25 -4.28 2.05
C LEU A 57 18.19 -4.96 3.41
N VAL A 58 17.78 -4.26 4.46
CA VAL A 58 17.57 -4.84 5.79
C VAL A 58 16.57 -6.00 5.75
N TYR A 59 15.44 -5.82 5.08
CA TYR A 59 14.44 -6.89 4.94
C TYR A 59 14.93 -8.04 4.05
N ALA A 60 15.75 -7.75 3.04
CA ALA A 60 16.34 -8.77 2.18
C ALA A 60 17.29 -9.69 2.96
N GLU A 61 17.95 -9.18 3.98
CA GLU A 61 18.84 -9.95 4.87
C GLU A 61 18.05 -10.69 5.96
N LEU A 62 17.09 -10.04 6.60
CA LEU A 62 16.31 -10.63 7.70
C LEU A 62 15.34 -11.71 7.23
N SER A 63 14.75 -11.57 6.02
CA SER A 63 13.74 -12.49 5.52
C SER A 63 14.26 -13.94 5.34
N PRO A 64 15.44 -14.19 4.75
CA PRO A 64 15.99 -15.54 4.67
C PRO A 64 16.45 -16.09 6.03
N ALA A 65 16.94 -15.21 6.92
CA ALA A 65 17.42 -15.60 8.25
C ALA A 65 16.26 -16.05 9.16
N MET A 66 15.08 -15.48 8.98
CA MET A 66 13.88 -15.77 9.78
C MET A 66 12.68 -16.12 8.89
N PRO A 67 12.64 -17.32 8.26
CA PRO A 67 11.63 -17.71 7.27
C PRO A 67 10.29 -18.10 7.95
N LYS A 68 9.80 -17.27 8.84
CA LYS A 68 8.51 -17.41 9.52
C LYS A 68 7.49 -16.44 8.93
N ALA A 69 6.21 -16.83 8.93
CA ALA A 69 5.14 -15.91 8.55
C ALA A 69 4.94 -14.83 9.61
N GLY A 70 4.87 -13.56 9.20
CA GLY A 70 4.67 -12.41 10.10
C GLY A 70 5.55 -11.20 9.79
N GLY A 71 6.57 -11.35 8.93
CA GLY A 71 7.44 -10.25 8.51
C GLY A 71 8.05 -9.48 9.70
N PRO A 72 7.95 -8.13 9.71
CA PRO A 72 8.56 -7.30 10.76
C PRO A 72 8.15 -7.65 12.19
N TYR A 73 6.93 -8.19 12.38
CA TYR A 73 6.47 -8.67 13.69
C TYR A 73 7.39 -9.76 14.24
N VAL A 74 7.79 -10.71 13.39
CA VAL A 74 8.70 -11.79 13.78
C VAL A 74 10.07 -11.23 14.14
N TYR A 75 10.60 -10.32 13.33
CA TYR A 75 11.93 -9.73 13.54
C TYR A 75 12.01 -8.98 14.87
N ILE A 76 10.98 -8.18 15.19
CA ILE A 76 10.91 -7.44 16.44
C ILE A 76 10.74 -8.37 17.64
N THR A 77 9.92 -9.42 17.50
CA THR A 77 9.71 -10.40 18.56
C THR A 77 10.99 -11.19 18.86
N GLU A 78 11.73 -11.59 17.85
CA GLU A 78 12.99 -12.32 18.03
C GLU A 78 14.10 -11.42 18.61
N ALA A 79 14.16 -10.14 18.21
CA ALA A 79 15.20 -9.22 18.66
C ALA A 79 14.94 -8.65 20.07
N PHE A 80 13.68 -8.34 20.39
CA PHE A 80 13.33 -7.56 21.59
C PHE A 80 12.36 -8.31 22.53
N GLY A 81 11.90 -9.50 22.15
CA GLY A 81 11.01 -10.32 22.94
C GLY A 81 9.51 -10.07 22.69
N ASN A 82 8.68 -10.95 23.27
CA ASN A 82 7.24 -11.00 23.02
C ASN A 82 6.49 -9.70 23.38
N GLY A 83 6.92 -8.99 24.42
CA GLY A 83 6.30 -7.74 24.84
C GLY A 83 6.40 -6.65 23.75
N PHE A 84 7.58 -6.46 23.20
CA PHE A 84 7.78 -5.51 22.08
C PHE A 84 7.10 -5.96 20.79
N GLY A 85 7.12 -7.27 20.50
CA GLY A 85 6.37 -7.85 19.38
C GLY A 85 4.88 -7.54 19.50
N PHE A 86 4.30 -7.74 20.68
CA PHE A 86 2.88 -7.44 20.95
C PHE A 86 2.56 -5.94 20.71
N VAL A 87 3.34 -5.04 21.29
CA VAL A 87 3.16 -3.59 21.13
C VAL A 87 3.28 -3.20 19.65
N TYR A 88 4.27 -3.74 18.93
CA TYR A 88 4.42 -3.51 17.51
C TYR A 88 3.19 -3.99 16.70
N GLY A 89 2.74 -5.23 16.94
CA GLY A 89 1.57 -5.79 16.26
C GLY A 89 0.31 -4.96 16.48
N TRP A 90 0.06 -4.53 17.71
CA TRP A 90 -1.03 -3.63 18.05
C TRP A 90 -0.91 -2.27 17.37
N SER A 91 0.26 -1.65 17.47
CA SER A 91 0.53 -0.34 16.85
C SER A 91 0.32 -0.38 15.34
N MET A 92 0.80 -1.43 14.67
CA MET A 92 0.61 -1.60 13.24
C MET A 92 -0.85 -1.86 12.88
N THR A 93 -1.57 -2.67 13.65
CA THR A 93 -2.96 -2.99 13.34
C THR A 93 -3.87 -1.78 13.54
N ILE A 94 -3.83 -1.17 14.73
CA ILE A 94 -4.76 -0.08 15.09
C ILE A 94 -4.26 1.27 14.55
N GLY A 95 -2.96 1.52 14.63
CA GLY A 95 -2.39 2.82 14.26
C GLY A 95 -2.08 2.97 12.78
N ASN A 96 -1.93 1.87 12.03
CA ASN A 96 -1.53 1.91 10.62
C ASN A 96 -2.56 1.24 9.70
N TYR A 97 -2.77 -0.08 9.81
CA TYR A 97 -3.57 -0.81 8.81
C TYR A 97 -5.04 -0.40 8.79
N ILE A 98 -5.68 -0.24 9.94
CA ILE A 98 -7.10 0.17 10.01
C ILE A 98 -7.30 1.58 9.45
N PRO A 99 -6.54 2.61 9.90
CA PRO A 99 -6.64 3.96 9.32
C PRO A 99 -6.28 4.00 7.82
N LEU A 100 -5.30 3.23 7.37
CA LEU A 100 -4.91 3.17 5.96
C LEU A 100 -6.05 2.67 5.08
N VAL A 101 -6.71 1.57 5.47
CA VAL A 101 -7.85 1.04 4.73
C VAL A 101 -9.01 2.05 4.70
N ALA A 102 -9.31 2.70 5.83
CA ALA A 102 -10.33 3.72 5.90
C ALA A 102 -10.00 4.94 5.02
N MET A 103 -8.74 5.39 5.03
CA MET A 103 -8.26 6.50 4.19
C MET A 103 -8.38 6.17 2.70
N LEU A 104 -7.97 4.99 2.28
CA LEU A 104 -8.06 4.58 0.87
C LEU A 104 -9.52 4.45 0.42
N ALA A 105 -10.39 3.88 1.24
CA ALA A 105 -11.81 3.73 0.92
C ALA A 105 -12.53 5.10 0.86
N THR A 106 -12.24 6.00 1.79
CA THR A 106 -12.79 7.36 1.77
C THR A 106 -12.23 8.19 0.61
N GLY A 107 -10.96 8.03 0.29
CA GLY A 107 -10.33 8.63 -0.89
C GLY A 107 -11.00 8.20 -2.19
N PHE A 108 -11.27 6.90 -2.35
CA PHE A 108 -12.03 6.37 -3.47
C PHE A 108 -13.44 6.98 -3.54
N ALA A 109 -14.18 6.93 -2.44
CA ALA A 109 -15.54 7.45 -2.36
C ALA A 109 -15.61 8.97 -2.64
N SER A 110 -14.64 9.74 -2.17
CA SER A 110 -14.55 11.18 -2.42
C SER A 110 -14.26 11.50 -3.89
N ASN A 111 -13.43 10.71 -4.56
CA ASN A 111 -13.20 10.88 -6.00
C ASN A 111 -14.42 10.46 -6.82
N LEU A 112 -15.13 9.41 -6.42
CA LEU A 112 -16.39 9.00 -7.03
C LEU A 112 -17.46 10.10 -6.90
N ALA A 113 -17.53 10.76 -5.75
CA ALA A 113 -18.45 11.87 -5.50
C ALA A 113 -18.20 13.08 -6.42
N LYS A 114 -16.98 13.28 -6.92
CA LYS A 114 -16.68 14.32 -7.91
C LYS A 114 -17.27 14.00 -9.29
N LEU A 115 -17.44 12.71 -9.60
CA LEU A 115 -17.99 12.24 -10.88
C LEU A 115 -19.50 12.14 -10.85
N ILE A 116 -20.11 11.95 -9.68
CA ILE A 116 -21.56 11.79 -9.49
C ILE A 116 -22.08 12.96 -8.65
N PRO A 117 -22.69 13.99 -9.26
CA PRO A 117 -23.25 15.12 -8.52
C PRO A 117 -24.36 14.67 -7.54
N GLY A 118 -24.37 15.26 -6.35
CA GLY A 118 -25.42 15.00 -5.35
C GLY A 118 -25.05 14.01 -4.24
N ILE A 119 -23.84 13.41 -4.26
CA ILE A 119 -23.37 12.59 -3.13
C ILE A 119 -23.05 13.50 -1.93
N THR A 120 -23.81 13.31 -0.86
CA THR A 120 -23.61 14.05 0.41
C THR A 120 -22.38 13.53 1.18
N PRO A 121 -21.85 14.29 2.16
CA PRO A 121 -20.75 13.80 3.03
C PRO A 121 -21.09 12.48 3.75
N VAL A 122 -22.35 12.25 4.07
CA VAL A 122 -22.82 10.96 4.62
C VAL A 122 -22.78 9.88 3.55
N GLY A 123 -23.18 10.19 2.31
CA GLY A 123 -23.09 9.28 1.17
C GLY A 123 -21.68 8.82 0.89
N ILE A 124 -20.67 9.70 1.01
CA ILE A 124 -19.26 9.33 0.88
C ILE A 124 -18.86 8.26 1.92
N LYS A 125 -19.27 8.44 3.18
CA LYS A 125 -19.01 7.45 4.24
C LYS A 125 -19.69 6.11 3.96
N MET A 126 -20.93 6.13 3.48
CA MET A 126 -21.67 4.92 3.12
C MET A 126 -21.00 4.17 1.96
N VAL A 127 -20.58 4.88 0.92
CA VAL A 127 -19.86 4.27 -0.21
C VAL A 127 -18.53 3.69 0.26
N ALA A 128 -17.75 4.42 1.07
CA ALA A 128 -16.48 3.91 1.63
C ALA A 128 -16.70 2.63 2.44
N SER A 129 -17.70 2.60 3.32
CA SER A 129 -18.04 1.42 4.11
C SER A 129 -18.47 0.24 3.23
N ALA A 130 -19.29 0.50 2.22
CA ALA A 130 -19.73 -0.53 1.28
C ALA A 130 -18.56 -1.15 0.50
N VAL A 131 -17.58 -0.34 0.08
CA VAL A 131 -16.35 -0.80 -0.59
C VAL A 131 -15.52 -1.70 0.34
N ILE A 132 -15.34 -1.29 1.61
CA ILE A 132 -14.60 -2.10 2.59
C ILE A 132 -15.29 -3.47 2.78
N ILE A 133 -16.60 -3.48 2.97
CA ILE A 133 -17.39 -4.70 3.16
C ILE A 133 -17.31 -5.59 1.91
N ALA A 134 -17.47 -5.02 0.73
CA ALA A 134 -17.38 -5.77 -0.53
C ALA A 134 -15.99 -6.42 -0.71
N LEU A 135 -14.90 -5.69 -0.48
CA LEU A 135 -13.55 -6.22 -0.56
C LEU A 135 -13.29 -7.28 0.52
N MET A 136 -13.83 -7.11 1.72
CA MET A 136 -13.77 -8.11 2.79
C MET A 136 -14.44 -9.42 2.36
N ILE A 137 -15.66 -9.34 1.82
CA ILE A 137 -16.41 -10.52 1.35
C ILE A 137 -15.65 -11.22 0.21
N LEU A 138 -15.09 -10.46 -0.74
CA LEU A 138 -14.29 -11.00 -1.83
C LEU A 138 -13.03 -11.73 -1.32
N ASN A 139 -12.36 -11.17 -0.31
CA ASN A 139 -11.17 -11.80 0.29
C ASN A 139 -11.51 -13.09 1.06
N ILE A 140 -12.65 -13.12 1.77
CA ILE A 140 -13.12 -14.33 2.47
C ILE A 140 -13.44 -15.46 1.50
N ARG A 141 -13.97 -15.14 0.30
CA ARG A 141 -14.32 -16.14 -0.73
C ARG A 141 -13.12 -16.74 -1.47
N GLY A 142 -11.92 -16.23 -1.26
CA GLY A 142 -10.68 -16.85 -1.72
C GLY A 142 -9.67 -15.88 -2.33
N THR A 143 -8.41 -16.19 -2.09
CA THR A 143 -7.26 -15.38 -2.53
C THR A 143 -7.12 -15.25 -4.04
N LYS A 144 -7.65 -16.19 -4.83
CA LYS A 144 -7.59 -16.13 -6.31
C LYS A 144 -8.40 -14.97 -6.88
N LEU A 145 -9.61 -14.73 -6.38
CA LEU A 145 -10.45 -13.59 -6.80
C LEU A 145 -9.81 -12.26 -6.41
N GLY A 146 -9.32 -12.14 -5.18
CA GLY A 146 -8.62 -10.95 -4.70
C GLY A 146 -7.36 -10.65 -5.52
N SER A 147 -6.55 -11.65 -5.85
CA SER A 147 -5.35 -11.47 -6.67
C SER A 147 -5.68 -11.07 -8.11
N THR A 148 -6.72 -11.64 -8.71
CA THR A 148 -7.15 -11.28 -10.08
C THR A 148 -7.60 -9.82 -10.14
N ILE A 149 -8.41 -9.37 -9.18
CA ILE A 149 -8.85 -7.98 -9.08
C ILE A 149 -7.65 -7.06 -8.88
N ALA A 150 -6.73 -7.40 -7.96
CA ALA A 150 -5.51 -6.62 -7.73
C ALA A 150 -4.64 -6.51 -8.99
N ASN A 151 -4.52 -7.58 -9.78
CA ASN A 151 -3.77 -7.57 -11.04
C ASN A 151 -4.41 -6.66 -12.08
N ILE A 152 -5.75 -6.69 -12.25
CA ILE A 152 -6.47 -5.82 -13.17
C ILE A 152 -6.23 -4.35 -12.82
N PHE A 153 -6.37 -4.00 -11.53
CA PHE A 153 -6.09 -2.64 -11.07
C PHE A 153 -4.61 -2.25 -11.21
N THR A 154 -3.69 -3.20 -11.06
CA THR A 154 -2.25 -2.95 -11.25
C THR A 154 -1.93 -2.64 -12.71
N VAL A 155 -2.48 -3.40 -13.65
CA VAL A 155 -2.33 -3.12 -15.08
C VAL A 155 -2.95 -1.76 -15.42
N GLY A 156 -4.14 -1.46 -14.93
CA GLY A 156 -4.82 -0.18 -15.15
C GLY A 156 -3.99 1.03 -14.69
N LYS A 157 -3.40 0.96 -13.47
CA LYS A 157 -2.56 2.05 -12.97
C LYS A 157 -1.21 2.17 -13.69
N LEU A 158 -0.62 1.07 -14.17
CA LEU A 158 0.58 1.11 -15.00
C LEU A 158 0.29 1.77 -16.37
N LEU A 159 -0.83 1.43 -17.00
CA LEU A 159 -1.27 2.08 -18.23
C LEU A 159 -1.54 3.58 -18.02
N ALA A 160 -2.18 3.96 -16.91
CA ALA A 160 -2.41 5.36 -16.58
C ALA A 160 -1.10 6.12 -16.38
N LEU A 161 -0.09 5.52 -15.71
CA LEU A 161 1.24 6.13 -15.57
C LEU A 161 1.94 6.30 -16.92
N LEU A 162 1.89 5.30 -17.80
CA LEU A 162 2.45 5.38 -19.14
C LEU A 162 1.82 6.53 -19.94
N LEU A 163 0.49 6.68 -19.87
CA LEU A 163 -0.20 7.80 -20.53
C LEU A 163 0.26 9.16 -19.99
N VAL A 164 0.49 9.28 -18.69
CA VAL A 164 0.98 10.54 -18.08
C VAL A 164 2.44 10.83 -18.46
N ILE A 165 3.26 9.80 -18.73
CA ILE A 165 4.67 9.99 -19.13
C ILE A 165 4.80 10.36 -20.61
N ILE A 166 3.92 9.85 -21.45
CA ILE A 166 3.99 10.02 -22.91
C ILE A 166 3.22 11.27 -23.38
N GLY A 167 2.17 11.70 -22.66
CA GLY A 167 1.33 12.85 -22.99
C GLY A 167 1.78 14.12 -22.33
#